data_ccfa1c62cff7c1e1ac9875ea74d8be73
#
_entry.id   ccfa1c62cff7c1e1ac9875ea74d8be73
#
_cell.length_a   1.000
_cell.length_b   1.000
_cell.length_c   1.000
_cell.angle_alpha   90.00
_cell.angle_beta   90.00
_cell.angle_gamma   90.00
#
_symmetry.space_group_name_H-M   'P 1'
#
loop_
_entity.id
_entity.type
_entity.pdbx_description
1 polymer ?
#
loop_
_entity_poly.entity_id
_entity_poly.type
_entity_poly.pdbx_seq_one_letter_code
_entity_poly.pdbx_strand_id
1 'polypeptide(L)'
;MKYYEMTIAGLKRSLPICPVNDKLSIGAFVIFGDAPLTVACAKELLKIAPTYDYLITAEAKGIPLIHEMARQHGDAKYFLARKGAKLYMTGVFDVAVHSISTAKEQHLYLDTADAEMMKGKRILIVDDVISTGESLHALEKLVEEAGGTICGRMAILAEGDAQGRTDIQYLEKLPLFHPDGTVME
;
A
#
# COMPACT_ATOMS: atom_id res chain seq x y z
N MET A 1 16.27 6.29 -21.12
CA MET A 1 15.15 6.04 -20.19
C MET A 1 14.36 7.34 -20.10
N LYS A 2 13.02 7.27 -20.20
CA LYS A 2 12.15 8.44 -20.05
C LYS A 2 11.73 8.57 -18.60
N TYR A 3 11.39 9.78 -18.17
CA TYR A 3 10.99 10.06 -16.80
C TYR A 3 9.69 10.88 -16.79
N TYR A 4 8.90 10.66 -15.77
CA TYR A 4 7.70 11.45 -15.48
C TYR A 4 7.95 12.31 -14.24
N GLU A 5 7.84 13.63 -14.42
CA GLU A 5 8.01 14.58 -13.33
C GLU A 5 6.68 14.80 -12.61
N MET A 6 6.67 14.62 -11.30
CA MET A 6 5.49 14.91 -10.49
C MET A 6 5.87 15.50 -9.12
N THR A 7 4.89 16.13 -8.49
CA THR A 7 5.04 16.63 -7.12
C THR A 7 4.23 15.75 -6.19
N ILE A 8 4.88 15.19 -5.16
CA ILE A 8 4.26 14.31 -4.17
C ILE A 8 4.51 14.92 -2.79
N ALA A 9 3.46 15.18 -2.03
CA ALA A 9 3.55 15.81 -0.71
C ALA A 9 4.44 17.08 -0.71
N GLY A 10 4.35 17.90 -1.76
CA GLY A 10 5.12 19.13 -1.95
C GLY A 10 6.56 18.93 -2.46
N LEU A 11 7.02 17.71 -2.67
CA LEU A 11 8.36 17.39 -3.14
C LEU A 11 8.34 16.92 -4.60
N LYS A 12 9.18 17.54 -5.45
CA LYS A 12 9.34 17.10 -6.84
C LYS A 12 10.10 15.79 -6.91
N ARG A 13 9.60 14.86 -7.72
CA ARG A 13 10.24 13.56 -8.01
C ARG A 13 10.16 13.24 -9.49
N SER A 14 11.17 12.54 -9.95
CA SER A 14 11.34 12.10 -11.32
C SER A 14 11.25 10.58 -11.36
N LEU A 15 10.12 10.06 -11.85
CA LEU A 15 9.83 8.63 -11.85
C LEU A 15 10.26 8.02 -13.19
N PRO A 16 11.09 6.97 -13.23
CA PRO A 16 11.42 6.31 -14.47
C PRO A 16 10.18 5.64 -15.07
N ILE A 17 9.97 5.83 -16.37
CA ILE A 17 8.91 5.15 -17.11
C ILE A 17 9.43 3.78 -17.55
N CYS A 18 8.81 2.75 -17.03
CA CYS A 18 9.22 1.35 -17.21
C CYS A 18 8.15 0.57 -17.97
N PRO A 19 8.52 -0.15 -19.05
CA PRO A 19 7.59 -0.99 -19.77
C PRO A 19 7.14 -2.19 -18.94
N VAL A 20 5.84 -2.43 -18.92
CA VAL A 20 5.21 -3.63 -18.34
C VAL A 20 5.01 -4.69 -19.43
N ASN A 21 4.56 -4.25 -20.60
CA ASN A 21 4.37 -5.07 -21.81
C ASN A 21 4.40 -4.18 -23.07
N ASP A 22 4.09 -4.76 -24.23
CA ASP A 22 4.12 -4.05 -25.52
C ASP A 22 3.08 -2.92 -25.66
N LYS A 23 2.15 -2.80 -24.73
CA LYS A 23 1.05 -1.82 -24.78
C LYS A 23 1.04 -0.84 -23.61
N LEU A 24 1.75 -1.16 -22.52
CA LEU A 24 1.63 -0.46 -21.25
C LEU A 24 3.01 -0.22 -20.62
N SER A 25 3.22 1.02 -20.19
CA SER A 25 4.31 1.40 -19.29
C SER A 25 3.75 2.06 -18.03
N ILE A 26 4.51 1.99 -16.94
CA ILE A 26 4.18 2.59 -15.64
C ILE A 26 5.26 3.56 -15.21
N GLY A 27 4.90 4.55 -14.40
CA GLY A 27 5.85 5.37 -13.64
C GLY A 27 6.31 4.60 -12.41
N ALA A 28 7.55 4.14 -12.40
CA ALA A 28 8.04 3.31 -11.32
C ALA A 28 8.27 4.14 -10.05
N PHE A 29 7.28 4.15 -9.18
CA PHE A 29 7.39 4.77 -7.86
C PHE A 29 8.09 3.80 -6.88
N VAL A 30 9.17 4.26 -6.28
CA VAL A 30 9.94 3.51 -5.28
C VAL A 30 10.25 4.44 -4.11
N ILE A 31 9.60 4.20 -2.97
CA ILE A 31 9.80 5.01 -1.76
C ILE A 31 11.07 4.61 -0.99
N PHE A 32 11.64 3.43 -1.26
CA PHE A 32 12.83 2.96 -0.56
C PHE A 32 14.01 3.92 -0.71
N GLY A 33 14.61 4.30 0.41
CA GLY A 33 15.75 5.19 0.47
C GLY A 33 15.42 6.67 0.37
N ASP A 34 14.17 7.05 0.05
CA ASP A 34 13.73 8.44 0.01
C ASP A 34 13.13 8.86 1.36
N ALA A 35 14.00 9.10 2.33
CA ALA A 35 13.57 9.46 3.69
C ALA A 35 12.79 10.79 3.74
N PRO A 36 13.20 11.88 3.05
CA PRO A 36 12.42 13.11 3.03
C PRO A 36 11.01 12.94 2.47
N LEU A 37 10.85 12.15 1.40
CA LEU A 37 9.55 11.88 0.80
C LEU A 37 8.68 11.03 1.74
N THR A 38 9.26 10.00 2.37
CA THR A 38 8.56 9.16 3.34
C THR A 38 7.99 10.00 4.48
N VAL A 39 8.79 10.90 5.06
CA VAL A 39 8.38 11.81 6.14
C VAL A 39 7.24 12.73 5.68
N ALA A 40 7.37 13.34 4.49
CA ALA A 40 6.37 14.25 3.97
C ALA A 40 5.04 13.52 3.67
N CYS A 41 5.09 12.35 3.00
CA CYS A 41 3.91 11.56 2.69
C CYS A 41 3.18 11.08 3.94
N ALA A 42 3.91 10.58 4.95
CA ALA A 42 3.33 10.17 6.22
C ALA A 42 2.59 11.33 6.90
N LYS A 43 3.19 12.52 6.92
CA LYS A 43 2.58 13.73 7.49
C LYS A 43 1.28 14.11 6.76
N GLU A 44 1.28 14.11 5.43
CA GLU A 44 0.09 14.50 4.66
C GLU A 44 -1.02 13.46 4.78
N LEU A 45 -0.70 12.15 4.76
CA LEU A 45 -1.68 11.09 4.96
C LEU A 45 -2.30 11.14 6.36
N LEU A 46 -1.53 11.40 7.40
CA LEU A 46 -2.05 11.51 8.77
C LEU A 46 -3.05 12.66 8.94
N LYS A 47 -2.97 13.73 8.15
CA LYS A 47 -3.95 14.83 8.19
C LYS A 47 -5.35 14.42 7.74
N ILE A 48 -5.44 13.43 6.86
CA ILE A 48 -6.68 12.95 6.26
C ILE A 48 -7.07 11.55 6.73
N ALA A 49 -6.26 10.93 7.58
CA ALA A 49 -6.52 9.60 8.12
C ALA A 49 -7.78 9.58 9.00
N PRO A 50 -8.65 8.57 8.87
CA PRO A 50 -9.73 8.37 9.82
C PRO A 50 -9.17 7.96 11.19
N THR A 51 -9.98 8.00 12.22
CA THR A 51 -9.59 7.47 13.52
C THR A 51 -9.41 5.95 13.43
N TYR A 52 -8.26 5.43 13.82
CA TYR A 52 -7.90 4.01 13.77
C TYR A 52 -7.27 3.55 15.10
N ASP A 53 -7.20 2.23 15.28
CA ASP A 53 -6.51 1.62 16.41
C ASP A 53 -5.13 1.09 16.01
N TYR A 54 -5.01 0.55 14.78
CA TYR A 54 -3.75 0.05 14.23
C TYR A 54 -3.65 0.30 12.72
N LEU A 55 -2.42 0.41 12.25
CA LEU A 55 -2.05 0.45 10.85
C LEU A 55 -1.65 -0.94 10.36
N ILE A 56 -1.93 -1.26 9.09
CA ILE A 56 -1.43 -2.46 8.42
C ILE A 56 -0.97 -2.15 7.00
N THR A 57 0.10 -2.79 6.57
CA THR A 57 0.56 -2.82 5.17
C THR A 57 1.01 -4.22 4.77
N ALA A 58 1.12 -4.45 3.46
CA ALA A 58 1.76 -5.65 2.94
C ALA A 58 3.25 -5.41 2.65
N GLU A 59 4.03 -6.47 2.73
CA GLU A 59 5.42 -6.50 2.28
C GLU A 59 5.49 -6.15 0.78
N ALA A 60 6.35 -5.22 0.28
CA ALA A 60 7.45 -4.62 1.03
C ALA A 60 7.43 -3.09 0.99
N LYS A 61 6.92 -2.41 -0.08
CA LYS A 61 7.14 -0.98 -0.30
C LYS A 61 6.37 -0.06 0.65
N GLY A 62 5.25 -0.50 1.20
CA GLY A 62 4.51 0.24 2.23
C GLY A 62 5.23 0.32 3.59
N ILE A 63 6.27 -0.50 3.84
CA ILE A 63 6.92 -0.59 5.16
C ILE A 63 7.51 0.74 5.64
N PRO A 64 8.33 1.47 4.87
CA PRO A 64 8.86 2.76 5.33
C PRO A 64 7.76 3.76 5.67
N LEU A 65 6.72 3.80 4.86
CA LEU A 65 5.59 4.71 5.03
C LEU A 65 4.84 4.42 6.33
N ILE A 66 4.44 3.17 6.55
CA ILE A 66 3.65 2.80 7.75
C ILE A 66 4.46 2.99 9.02
N HIS A 67 5.77 2.69 9.00
CA HIS A 67 6.66 2.94 10.12
C HIS A 67 6.70 4.43 10.47
N GLU A 68 6.85 5.29 9.46
CA GLU A 68 6.92 6.73 9.67
C GLU A 68 5.56 7.31 10.09
N MET A 69 4.45 6.81 9.56
CA MET A 69 3.10 7.19 10.04
C MET A 69 2.93 6.84 11.51
N ALA A 70 3.26 5.61 11.91
CA ALA A 70 3.19 5.17 13.32
C ALA A 70 4.07 6.05 14.22
N ARG A 71 5.31 6.33 13.80
CA ARG A 71 6.24 7.19 14.54
C ARG A 71 5.69 8.60 14.74
N GLN A 72 5.14 9.23 13.68
CA GLN A 72 4.59 10.59 13.76
C GLN A 72 3.31 10.66 14.58
N HIS A 73 2.47 9.64 14.50
CA HIS A 73 1.22 9.57 15.26
C HIS A 73 1.43 9.17 16.73
N GLY A 74 2.56 8.51 17.02
CA GLY A 74 2.88 8.02 18.37
C GLY A 74 2.35 6.61 18.64
N ASP A 75 2.10 5.82 17.60
CA ASP A 75 1.64 4.44 17.72
C ASP A 75 2.78 3.55 18.23
N ALA A 76 2.47 2.69 19.20
CA ALA A 76 3.44 1.72 19.71
C ALA A 76 3.64 0.52 18.77
N LYS A 77 2.68 0.25 17.88
CA LYS A 77 2.68 -0.92 17.00
C LYS A 77 1.90 -0.68 15.73
N TYR A 78 2.37 -1.30 14.66
CA TYR A 78 1.66 -1.50 13.38
C TYR A 78 1.84 -2.95 12.93
N PHE A 79 1.02 -3.42 12.00
CA PHE A 79 1.08 -4.77 11.48
C PHE A 79 1.69 -4.82 10.08
N LEU A 80 2.40 -5.92 9.81
CA LEU A 80 3.02 -6.18 8.52
C LEU A 80 2.59 -7.55 8.00
N ALA A 81 1.73 -7.57 6.99
CA ALA A 81 1.37 -8.78 6.28
C ALA A 81 2.54 -9.22 5.37
N ARG A 82 3.02 -10.44 5.59
CA ARG A 82 4.18 -11.01 4.89
C ARG A 82 3.73 -11.87 3.72
N LYS A 83 4.57 -11.94 2.67
CA LYS A 83 4.34 -12.83 1.50
C LYS A 83 4.83 -14.26 1.72
N GLY A 84 5.26 -14.59 2.91
CA GLY A 84 5.72 -15.92 3.31
C GLY A 84 5.90 -16.00 4.82
N ALA A 85 5.55 -17.13 5.41
CA ALA A 85 5.75 -17.39 6.83
C ALA A 85 7.24 -17.26 7.20
N LYS A 86 7.50 -16.75 8.40
CA LYS A 86 8.86 -16.51 8.91
C LYS A 86 9.11 -17.39 10.15
N LEU A 87 10.35 -17.79 10.32
CA LEU A 87 10.78 -18.67 11.43
C LEU A 87 10.52 -18.10 12.82
N TYR A 88 10.43 -16.78 12.94
CA TYR A 88 10.19 -16.10 14.22
C TYR A 88 8.69 -16.01 14.59
N MET A 89 7.77 -16.38 13.70
CA MET A 89 6.35 -16.41 13.99
C MET A 89 6.04 -17.52 14.98
N THR A 90 5.38 -17.16 16.08
CA THR A 90 5.00 -18.12 17.14
C THR A 90 3.78 -18.96 16.74
N GLY A 91 2.99 -18.47 15.80
CA GLY A 91 1.92 -19.13 15.08
C GLY A 91 1.73 -18.45 13.74
N VAL A 92 1.13 -19.14 12.78
CA VAL A 92 0.92 -18.60 11.43
C VAL A 92 -0.57 -18.43 11.19
N PHE A 93 -1.00 -17.18 10.99
CA PHE A 93 -2.29 -16.81 10.44
C PHE A 93 -2.12 -16.58 8.95
N ASP A 94 -2.72 -17.42 8.12
CA ASP A 94 -2.57 -17.44 6.67
C ASP A 94 -3.90 -17.17 6.00
N VAL A 95 -3.89 -16.26 5.05
CA VAL A 95 -5.05 -15.97 4.20
C VAL A 95 -4.66 -16.11 2.74
N ALA A 96 -5.36 -17.00 2.06
CA ALA A 96 -5.22 -17.21 0.64
C ALA A 96 -6.20 -16.34 -0.14
N VAL A 97 -5.70 -15.63 -1.16
CA VAL A 97 -6.51 -14.80 -2.05
C VAL A 97 -6.24 -15.22 -3.49
N HIS A 98 -7.29 -15.57 -4.20
CA HIS A 98 -7.21 -15.82 -5.64
C HIS A 98 -7.20 -14.48 -6.38
N SER A 99 -6.14 -14.24 -7.16
CA SER A 99 -6.09 -13.09 -8.04
C SER A 99 -7.13 -13.24 -9.17
N ILE A 100 -7.87 -12.15 -9.41
CA ILE A 100 -8.86 -12.11 -10.51
C ILE A 100 -8.15 -12.12 -11.88
N SER A 101 -6.93 -11.59 -11.95
CA SER A 101 -6.18 -11.38 -13.20
C SER A 101 -5.18 -12.49 -13.52
N THR A 102 -4.74 -13.23 -12.54
CA THR A 102 -3.75 -14.32 -12.71
C THR A 102 -4.21 -15.56 -11.95
N ALA A 103 -4.00 -16.75 -12.55
CA ALA A 103 -4.31 -18.03 -11.89
C ALA A 103 -3.39 -18.33 -10.67
N LYS A 104 -2.73 -17.32 -10.12
CA LYS A 104 -1.85 -17.46 -8.96
C LYS A 104 -2.61 -17.10 -7.68
N GLU A 105 -2.59 -18.04 -6.77
CA GLU A 105 -3.01 -17.83 -5.39
C GLU A 105 -1.94 -16.97 -4.67
N GLN A 106 -2.39 -15.88 -4.05
CA GLN A 106 -1.54 -15.05 -3.22
C GLN A 106 -1.84 -15.36 -1.76
N HIS A 107 -0.79 -15.61 -0.99
CA HIS A 107 -0.91 -15.80 0.45
C HIS A 107 -0.35 -14.57 1.17
N LEU A 108 -1.07 -14.15 2.22
CA LEU A 108 -0.57 -13.20 3.19
C LEU A 108 -0.54 -13.84 4.57
N TYR A 109 0.56 -13.61 5.27
CA TYR A 109 0.87 -14.23 6.55
C TYR A 109 1.04 -13.19 7.64
N LEU A 110 0.45 -13.44 8.80
CA LEU A 110 0.69 -12.72 10.05
C LEU A 110 1.12 -13.68 11.15
N ASP A 111 1.78 -13.17 12.18
CA ASP A 111 1.85 -13.90 13.45
C ASP A 111 0.45 -13.98 14.06
N THR A 112 0.07 -15.14 14.60
CA THR A 112 -1.23 -15.35 15.22
C THR A 112 -1.52 -14.34 16.32
N ALA A 113 -0.52 -13.97 17.11
CA ALA A 113 -0.65 -12.94 18.14
C ALA A 113 -1.02 -11.57 17.56
N ASP A 114 -0.49 -11.20 16.39
CA ASP A 114 -0.83 -9.96 15.69
C ASP A 114 -2.27 -10.00 15.15
N ALA A 115 -2.69 -11.14 14.60
CA ALA A 115 -4.07 -11.34 14.15
C ALA A 115 -5.07 -11.23 15.30
N GLU A 116 -4.77 -11.83 16.46
CA GLU A 116 -5.60 -11.73 17.67
C GLU A 116 -5.74 -10.28 18.16
N MET A 117 -4.67 -9.48 18.06
CA MET A 117 -4.71 -8.05 18.44
C MET A 117 -5.63 -7.23 17.54
N MET A 118 -5.88 -7.64 16.30
CA MET A 118 -6.77 -6.92 15.39
C MET A 118 -8.25 -7.15 15.68
N LYS A 119 -8.59 -8.20 16.42
CA LYS A 119 -9.98 -8.57 16.68
C LYS A 119 -10.77 -7.44 17.36
N GLY A 120 -11.84 -7.00 16.70
CA GLY A 120 -12.69 -5.91 17.17
C GLY A 120 -12.04 -4.51 17.12
N LYS A 121 -10.89 -4.36 16.44
CA LYS A 121 -10.17 -3.09 16.30
C LYS A 121 -10.41 -2.46 14.94
N ARG A 122 -10.27 -1.13 14.88
CA ARG A 122 -10.33 -0.35 13.64
C ARG A 122 -8.94 -0.37 13.00
N ILE A 123 -8.87 -0.96 11.82
CA ILE A 123 -7.63 -1.16 11.09
C ILE A 123 -7.59 -0.23 9.88
N LEU A 124 -6.56 0.59 9.79
CA LEU A 124 -6.28 1.43 8.63
C LEU A 124 -5.26 0.73 7.73
N ILE A 125 -5.68 0.42 6.51
CA ILE A 125 -4.81 -0.17 5.49
C ILE A 125 -4.06 0.95 4.78
N VAL A 126 -2.74 0.80 4.66
CA VAL A 126 -1.86 1.79 4.01
C VAL A 126 -0.92 1.08 3.05
N ASP A 127 -0.77 1.64 1.83
CA ASP A 127 0.21 1.16 0.85
C ASP A 127 0.97 2.33 0.20
N ASP A 128 2.01 2.05 -0.57
CA ASP A 128 2.69 3.08 -1.35
C ASP A 128 1.90 3.46 -2.61
N VAL A 129 1.43 2.49 -3.37
CA VAL A 129 0.63 2.65 -4.60
C VAL A 129 -0.53 1.68 -4.60
N ILE A 130 -1.74 2.17 -4.82
CA ILE A 130 -2.90 1.34 -5.15
C ILE A 130 -3.13 1.46 -6.67
N SER A 131 -3.07 0.32 -7.38
CA SER A 131 -3.26 0.21 -8.82
C SER A 131 -4.45 -0.70 -9.14
N THR A 132 -4.24 -1.97 -9.44
CA THR A 132 -5.32 -2.94 -9.70
C THR A 132 -6.18 -3.26 -8.47
N GLY A 133 -5.65 -3.00 -7.28
CA GLY A 133 -6.31 -3.29 -6.01
C GLY A 133 -6.17 -4.75 -5.53
N GLU A 134 -5.43 -5.61 -6.22
CA GLU A 134 -5.26 -7.01 -5.80
C GLU A 134 -4.57 -7.12 -4.43
N SER A 135 -3.47 -6.38 -4.20
CA SER A 135 -2.79 -6.35 -2.90
C SER A 135 -3.68 -5.78 -1.81
N LEU A 136 -4.46 -4.74 -2.14
CA LEU A 136 -5.42 -4.15 -1.22
C LEU A 136 -6.49 -5.17 -0.84
N HIS A 137 -7.08 -5.88 -1.81
CA HIS A 137 -8.10 -6.91 -1.57
C HIS A 137 -7.56 -8.05 -0.68
N ALA A 138 -6.30 -8.45 -0.88
CA ALA A 138 -5.68 -9.46 -0.03
C ALA A 138 -5.53 -8.98 1.42
N LEU A 139 -5.16 -7.70 1.64
CA LEU A 139 -5.11 -7.11 2.98
C LEU A 139 -6.50 -6.97 3.61
N GLU A 140 -7.50 -6.56 2.84
CA GLU A 140 -8.89 -6.47 3.30
C GLU A 140 -9.35 -7.81 3.85
N LYS A 141 -9.21 -8.86 3.06
CA LYS A 141 -9.58 -10.22 3.46
C LYS A 141 -8.85 -10.67 4.72
N LEU A 142 -7.55 -10.40 4.81
CA LEU A 142 -6.75 -10.74 5.98
C LEU A 142 -7.25 -10.03 7.24
N VAL A 143 -7.56 -8.73 7.16
CA VAL A 143 -8.09 -7.96 8.29
C VAL A 143 -9.46 -8.48 8.72
N GLU A 144 -10.35 -8.76 7.77
CA GLU A 144 -11.70 -9.27 8.03
C GLU A 144 -11.65 -10.66 8.67
N GLU A 145 -10.84 -11.58 8.16
CA GLU A 145 -10.65 -12.92 8.73
C GLU A 145 -10.01 -12.90 10.12
N ALA A 146 -9.15 -11.91 10.40
CA ALA A 146 -8.61 -11.67 11.74
C ALA A 146 -9.65 -11.04 12.70
N GLY A 147 -10.84 -10.69 12.20
CA GLY A 147 -11.92 -10.08 12.99
C GLY A 147 -11.72 -8.58 13.25
N GLY A 148 -10.87 -7.92 12.48
CA GLY A 148 -10.72 -6.46 12.47
C GLY A 148 -11.79 -5.76 11.64
N THR A 149 -11.99 -4.46 11.89
CA THR A 149 -12.89 -3.61 11.09
C THR A 149 -12.05 -2.63 10.28
N ILE A 150 -12.17 -2.66 8.96
CA ILE A 150 -11.45 -1.73 8.08
C ILE A 150 -12.08 -0.35 8.22
N CYS A 151 -11.33 0.61 8.75
CA CYS A 151 -11.80 1.99 8.93
C CYS A 151 -11.36 2.93 7.80
N GLY A 152 -10.42 2.52 6.96
CA GLY A 152 -9.97 3.28 5.81
C GLY A 152 -8.92 2.53 4.99
N ARG A 153 -8.68 3.05 3.80
CA ARG A 153 -7.70 2.54 2.83
C ARG A 153 -6.96 3.72 2.26
N MET A 154 -5.65 3.75 2.40
CA MET A 154 -4.84 4.91 2.03
C MET A 154 -3.63 4.50 1.21
N ALA A 155 -3.21 5.38 0.31
CA ALA A 155 -1.96 5.25 -0.42
C ALA A 155 -1.31 6.60 -0.67
N ILE A 156 -0.02 6.61 -1.00
CA ILE A 156 0.62 7.81 -1.52
C ILE A 156 0.05 8.11 -2.90
N LEU A 157 -0.01 7.10 -3.77
CA LEU A 157 -0.45 7.25 -5.16
C LEU A 157 -1.60 6.29 -5.50
N ALA A 158 -2.55 6.79 -6.29
CA ALA A 158 -3.52 5.95 -6.99
C ALA A 158 -3.16 5.90 -8.48
N GLU A 159 -2.98 4.68 -9.02
CA GLU A 159 -2.58 4.44 -10.40
C GLU A 159 -3.72 3.84 -11.22
N GLY A 160 -3.87 4.29 -12.45
CA GLY A 160 -4.86 3.75 -13.39
C GLY A 160 -6.28 3.80 -12.83
N ASP A 161 -7.02 2.68 -12.86
CA ASP A 161 -8.42 2.60 -12.44
C ASP A 161 -8.63 2.94 -10.95
N ALA A 162 -7.60 2.79 -10.11
CA ALA A 162 -7.68 3.17 -8.71
C ALA A 162 -7.97 4.66 -8.51
N GLN A 163 -7.64 5.51 -9.48
CA GLN A 163 -7.90 6.95 -9.41
C GLN A 163 -9.41 7.30 -9.34
N GLY A 164 -10.27 6.43 -9.84
CA GLY A 164 -11.73 6.59 -9.82
C GLY A 164 -12.41 6.01 -8.58
N ARG A 165 -11.69 5.33 -7.69
CA ARG A 165 -12.26 4.72 -6.49
C ARG A 165 -12.60 5.77 -5.44
N THR A 166 -13.76 5.62 -4.83
CA THR A 166 -14.27 6.51 -3.77
C THR A 166 -14.06 5.94 -2.36
N ASP A 167 -13.63 4.71 -2.27
CA ASP A 167 -13.40 3.98 -1.01
C ASP A 167 -11.93 3.99 -0.55
N ILE A 168 -11.05 4.64 -1.32
CA ILE A 168 -9.65 4.88 -0.99
C ILE A 168 -9.35 6.37 -0.86
N GLN A 169 -8.33 6.69 -0.07
CA GLN A 169 -7.77 8.03 0.05
C GLN A 169 -6.31 8.00 -0.42
N TYR A 170 -5.90 8.98 -1.20
CA TYR A 170 -4.54 9.07 -1.72
C TYR A 170 -4.08 10.52 -1.85
N LEU A 171 -2.78 10.73 -1.93
CA LEU A 171 -2.24 12.09 -2.06
C LEU A 171 -2.25 12.57 -3.50
N GLU A 172 -1.82 11.72 -4.45
CA GLU A 172 -1.66 12.11 -5.86
C GLU A 172 -2.07 10.99 -6.81
N LYS A 173 -2.41 11.38 -8.04
CA LYS A 173 -2.71 10.46 -9.15
C LYS A 173 -1.43 10.12 -9.90
N LEU A 174 -1.20 8.83 -10.15
CA LEU A 174 -0.13 8.35 -11.01
C LEU A 174 -0.73 7.86 -12.34
N PRO A 175 -0.45 8.51 -13.48
CA PRO A 175 -0.97 8.07 -14.76
C PRO A 175 -0.32 6.77 -15.23
N LEU A 176 -1.00 6.06 -16.11
CA LEU A 176 -0.43 5.02 -16.94
C LEU A 176 0.18 5.66 -18.21
N PHE A 177 1.07 4.92 -18.86
CA PHE A 177 1.81 5.43 -20.01
C PHE A 177 1.73 4.47 -21.20
N HIS A 178 1.69 5.03 -22.40
CA HIS A 178 1.95 4.29 -23.63
C HIS A 178 3.42 3.83 -23.68
N PRO A 179 3.76 2.84 -24.52
CA PRO A 179 5.15 2.37 -24.70
C PRO A 179 6.13 3.47 -25.13
N ASP A 180 5.63 4.51 -25.79
CA ASP A 180 6.43 5.67 -26.17
C ASP A 180 6.65 6.66 -25.00
N GLY A 181 6.04 6.43 -23.84
CA GLY A 181 6.15 7.24 -22.62
C GLY A 181 5.19 8.43 -22.56
N THR A 182 4.23 8.55 -23.48
CA THR A 182 3.14 9.52 -23.35
C THR A 182 2.09 9.03 -22.35
N VAL A 183 1.46 9.98 -21.64
CA VAL A 183 0.40 9.65 -20.66
C VAL A 183 -0.81 9.06 -21.38
N MET A 184 -1.37 7.99 -20.83
CA MET A 184 -2.65 7.43 -21.27
C MET A 184 -3.80 8.24 -20.64
N GLU A 185 -4.77 8.65 -21.48
CA GLU A 185 -5.99 9.34 -21.04
C GLU A 185 -7.00 8.37 -20.41
#